data_f410f9d4b5e60af606be13036ead764f
#
_entry.id   f410f9d4b5e60af606be13036ead764f
#
_cell.length_a   1.000
_cell.length_b   1.000
_cell.length_c   1.000
_cell.angle_alpha   90.00
_cell.angle_beta   90.00
_cell.angle_gamma   90.00
#
_symmetry.space_group_name_H-M   'P 1'
#
loop_
_entity.id
_entity.type
_entity.pdbx_description
1 polymer ?
#
loop_
_entity_poly.entity_id
_entity_poly.type
_entity_poly.pdbx_seq_one_letter_code
_entity_poly.pdbx_strand_id
1 'polypeptide(L)'
;IDNKHGLYPLKMYQDRSYVIALENAPQIDGMYIDEAQNGLSFRNYKDFLFIGGGSHRTGKKGKNWEELRNCARLYYPNMEEKYCWATQDCMTLDGIPYIGPYSRSMPECYVAAGFNKWGMTSSMVSAAILTDLLLERENPFAPVFHPSRNMIKPQLFINSFEAVSNLLTLSAKRCPHMGCALRWNKAEHSWDCPCHGSRFDRF
;
A
#
# COMPACT_ATOMS: atom_id res chain seq x y z
N ILE A 1 -15.80 4.70 -5.25
CA ILE A 1 -15.32 6.05 -5.60
C ILE A 1 -15.15 6.06 -7.12
N ASP A 2 -15.79 7.00 -7.81
CA ASP A 2 -15.60 7.18 -9.25
C ASP A 2 -14.18 7.71 -9.51
N ASN A 3 -13.28 6.83 -9.93
CA ASN A 3 -11.88 7.16 -10.17
C ASN A 3 -11.63 7.91 -11.50
N LYS A 4 -12.68 8.30 -12.25
CA LYS A 4 -12.55 8.98 -13.54
C LYS A 4 -12.07 10.42 -13.39
N HIS A 5 -12.38 11.05 -12.27
CA HIS A 5 -11.95 12.42 -11.95
C HIS A 5 -10.65 12.37 -11.14
N GLY A 6 -9.69 13.23 -11.44
CA GLY A 6 -8.45 13.37 -10.68
C GLY A 6 -7.30 12.42 -11.05
N LEU A 7 -7.49 11.47 -11.97
CA LEU A 7 -6.46 10.54 -12.48
C LEU A 7 -5.76 9.69 -11.40
N TYR A 8 -6.44 9.38 -10.30
CA TYR A 8 -5.87 8.59 -9.20
C TYR A 8 -5.33 7.21 -9.63
N PRO A 9 -5.90 6.50 -10.61
CA PRO A 9 -5.33 5.26 -11.13
C PRO A 9 -3.89 5.36 -11.64
N LEU A 10 -3.51 6.54 -12.14
CA LEU A 10 -2.14 6.81 -12.61
C LEU A 10 -1.25 7.41 -11.53
N LYS A 11 -1.85 8.09 -10.55
CA LYS A 11 -1.16 8.74 -9.43
C LYS A 11 -0.68 7.77 -8.35
N MET A 12 -1.27 6.58 -8.27
CA MET A 12 -1.01 5.62 -7.21
C MET A 12 -0.80 4.22 -7.78
N TYR A 13 -0.09 3.39 -7.04
CA TYR A 13 0.05 1.97 -7.29
C TYR A 13 -0.08 1.20 -5.99
N GLN A 14 -0.27 -0.10 -6.09
CA GLN A 14 -0.46 -0.95 -4.91
C GLN A 14 0.82 -1.73 -4.62
N ASP A 15 1.21 -1.74 -3.36
CA ASP A 15 2.32 -2.51 -2.85
C ASP A 15 1.82 -3.54 -1.83
N ARG A 16 2.35 -4.75 -1.92
CA ARG A 16 2.00 -5.88 -1.03
C ARG A 16 3.10 -6.06 -0.01
N SER A 17 2.72 -6.20 1.25
CA SER A 17 3.62 -6.54 2.35
C SER A 17 3.08 -7.75 3.11
N TYR A 18 3.96 -8.42 3.82
CA TYR A 18 3.68 -9.65 4.54
C TYR A 18 4.01 -9.50 6.02
N VAL A 19 3.30 -10.23 6.85
CA VAL A 19 3.53 -10.28 8.28
C VAL A 19 3.47 -11.73 8.74
N ILE A 20 4.36 -12.11 9.65
CA ILE A 20 4.27 -13.32 10.45
C ILE A 20 4.17 -12.96 11.92
N ALA A 21 3.43 -13.76 12.68
CA ALA A 21 3.31 -13.65 14.13
C ALA A 21 3.95 -14.89 14.75
N LEU A 22 5.01 -14.68 15.52
CA LEU A 22 5.77 -15.70 16.21
C LEU A 22 5.36 -15.78 17.67
N GLU A 23 4.98 -16.96 18.13
CA GLU A 23 4.69 -17.26 19.52
C GLU A 23 5.97 -17.66 20.26
N ASN A 24 5.97 -17.51 21.58
CA ASN A 24 7.14 -17.77 22.45
C ASN A 24 8.36 -16.90 22.11
N ALA A 25 8.12 -15.72 21.60
CA ALA A 25 9.13 -14.75 21.21
C ALA A 25 9.63 -13.92 22.40
N PRO A 26 10.91 -13.49 22.42
CA PRO A 26 11.35 -12.52 23.42
C PRO A 26 10.58 -11.21 23.23
N GLN A 27 10.32 -10.57 24.35
CA GLN A 27 9.82 -9.19 24.34
C GLN A 27 10.95 -8.26 23.90
N ILE A 28 10.71 -7.49 22.85
CA ILE A 28 11.61 -6.41 22.41
C ILE A 28 11.12 -5.10 23.01
N ASP A 29 12.05 -4.24 23.39
CA ASP A 29 11.73 -2.94 23.95
C ASP A 29 11.48 -1.93 22.82
N GLY A 30 10.22 -1.83 22.36
CA GLY A 30 9.79 -0.87 21.36
C GLY A 30 9.36 -1.46 20.02
N MET A 31 9.23 -0.58 19.03
CA MET A 31 8.92 -0.90 17.65
C MET A 31 10.11 -0.49 16.77
N TYR A 32 10.52 -1.40 15.92
CA TYR A 32 11.67 -1.19 15.04
C TYR A 32 11.24 -1.30 13.59
N ILE A 33 11.79 -0.43 12.76
CA ILE A 33 11.62 -0.45 11.32
C ILE A 33 12.97 -0.15 10.66
N ASP A 34 13.34 -0.96 9.69
CA ASP A 34 14.49 -0.72 8.83
C ASP A 34 14.07 0.19 7.67
N GLU A 35 14.81 1.25 7.42
CA GLU A 35 14.56 2.20 6.33
C GLU A 35 15.03 1.69 4.95
N ALA A 36 15.69 0.53 4.89
CA ALA A 36 16.08 -0.07 3.61
C ALA A 36 14.84 -0.38 2.75
N GLN A 37 14.98 -0.37 1.44
CA GLN A 37 13.89 -0.61 0.49
C GLN A 37 13.14 -1.92 0.74
N ASN A 38 13.83 -2.96 1.22
CA ASN A 38 13.28 -4.25 1.63
C ASN A 38 13.37 -4.45 3.14
N GLY A 39 13.33 -3.35 3.90
CA GLY A 39 13.48 -3.35 5.34
C GLY A 39 12.41 -4.17 6.05
N LEU A 40 12.80 -4.73 7.18
CA LEU A 40 11.91 -5.46 8.06
C LEU A 40 11.40 -4.54 9.17
N SER A 41 10.25 -4.87 9.72
CA SER A 41 9.70 -4.24 10.92
C SER A 41 9.47 -5.28 12.01
N PHE A 42 9.67 -4.86 13.25
CA PHE A 42 9.53 -5.72 14.43
C PHE A 42 8.74 -5.00 15.50
N ARG A 43 7.78 -5.69 16.11
CA ARG A 43 7.06 -5.21 17.29
C ARG A 43 6.40 -6.37 18.04
N ASN A 44 6.25 -6.22 19.35
CA ASN A 44 5.42 -7.14 20.12
C ASN A 44 3.96 -6.68 20.17
N TYR A 45 3.09 -7.65 20.26
CA TYR A 45 1.70 -7.48 20.64
C TYR A 45 1.29 -8.67 21.50
N LYS A 46 1.02 -8.44 22.77
CA LYS A 46 0.84 -9.50 23.78
C LYS A 46 2.05 -10.43 23.76
N ASP A 47 1.83 -11.74 23.61
CA ASP A 47 2.85 -12.77 23.63
C ASP A 47 3.47 -13.05 22.24
N PHE A 48 3.08 -12.27 21.23
CA PHE A 48 3.57 -12.43 19.87
C PHE A 48 4.64 -11.41 19.51
N LEU A 49 5.66 -11.84 18.78
CA LEU A 49 6.53 -10.99 18.00
C LEU A 49 6.02 -10.95 16.55
N PHE A 50 5.70 -9.76 16.03
CA PHE A 50 5.37 -9.56 14.64
C PHE A 50 6.61 -9.16 13.86
N ILE A 51 6.88 -9.88 12.77
CA ILE A 51 7.88 -9.51 11.76
C ILE A 51 7.13 -9.15 10.49
N GLY A 52 7.33 -7.93 10.03
CA GLY A 52 6.73 -7.42 8.79
C GLY A 52 7.79 -7.11 7.73
N GLY A 53 7.44 -7.24 6.44
CA GLY A 53 8.34 -6.93 5.33
C GLY A 53 7.98 -7.65 4.04
N GLY A 54 8.99 -7.98 3.21
CA GLY A 54 8.80 -8.72 1.96
C GLY A 54 8.02 -7.95 0.90
N SER A 55 8.13 -6.62 0.91
CA SER A 55 7.35 -5.72 0.06
C SER A 55 7.61 -5.92 -1.43
N HIS A 56 6.54 -5.89 -2.22
CA HIS A 56 6.63 -5.85 -3.69
C HIS A 56 5.35 -5.29 -4.31
N ARG A 57 5.47 -4.77 -5.52
CA ARG A 57 4.31 -4.27 -6.26
C ARG A 57 3.29 -5.38 -6.51
N THR A 58 2.02 -5.12 -6.23
CA THR A 58 0.91 -6.07 -6.43
C THR A 58 0.87 -6.54 -7.89
N GLY A 59 0.67 -7.85 -8.10
CA GLY A 59 0.68 -8.47 -9.42
C GLY A 59 2.07 -8.81 -9.97
N LYS A 60 3.15 -8.42 -9.29
CA LYS A 60 4.52 -8.89 -9.58
C LYS A 60 4.86 -10.09 -8.71
N LYS A 61 5.92 -10.81 -9.08
CA LYS A 61 6.45 -11.90 -8.25
C LYS A 61 7.20 -11.31 -7.05
N GLY A 62 6.88 -11.80 -5.86
CA GLY A 62 7.58 -11.50 -4.61
C GLY A 62 8.01 -12.78 -3.91
N LYS A 63 8.82 -12.63 -2.87
CA LYS A 63 9.25 -13.76 -2.02
C LYS A 63 8.19 -14.16 -0.99
N ASN A 64 7.11 -13.38 -0.89
CA ASN A 64 6.02 -13.58 0.05
C ASN A 64 6.55 -13.63 1.50
N TRP A 65 6.11 -14.61 2.30
CA TRP A 65 6.57 -14.79 3.68
C TRP A 65 7.97 -15.40 3.81
N GLU A 66 8.60 -15.86 2.72
CA GLU A 66 9.86 -16.62 2.79
C GLU A 66 11.01 -15.79 3.39
N GLU A 67 11.07 -14.52 3.09
CA GLU A 67 12.08 -13.61 3.65
C GLU A 67 11.90 -13.45 5.16
N LEU A 68 10.66 -13.30 5.62
CA LEU A 68 10.33 -13.20 7.05
C LEU A 68 10.63 -14.52 7.80
N ARG A 69 10.30 -15.65 7.19
CA ARG A 69 10.57 -16.96 7.74
C ARG A 69 12.08 -17.24 7.83
N ASN A 70 12.85 -16.78 6.84
CA ASN A 70 14.31 -16.90 6.89
C ASN A 70 14.90 -16.05 8.01
N CYS A 71 14.42 -14.83 8.20
CA CYS A 71 14.78 -13.99 9.33
C CYS A 71 14.42 -14.69 10.66
N ALA A 72 13.21 -15.21 10.79
CA ALA A 72 12.76 -15.92 11.97
C ALA A 72 13.63 -17.14 12.29
N ARG A 73 13.93 -17.98 11.29
CA ARG A 73 14.80 -19.16 11.48
C ARG A 73 16.21 -18.79 11.94
N LEU A 74 16.75 -17.67 11.43
CA LEU A 74 18.11 -17.25 11.73
C LEU A 74 18.24 -16.65 13.15
N TYR A 75 17.33 -15.78 13.52
CA TYR A 75 17.43 -15.01 14.77
C TYR A 75 16.56 -15.55 15.90
N TYR A 76 15.54 -16.34 15.56
CA TYR A 76 14.54 -16.84 16.49
C TYR A 76 14.23 -18.33 16.27
N PRO A 77 15.22 -19.22 16.31
CA PRO A 77 15.07 -20.62 15.88
C PRO A 77 14.10 -21.45 16.74
N ASN A 78 13.82 -21.01 17.97
CA ASN A 78 12.95 -21.74 18.91
C ASN A 78 11.51 -21.24 18.93
N MET A 79 11.14 -20.39 17.97
CA MET A 79 9.80 -19.82 17.90
C MET A 79 8.91 -20.54 16.92
N GLU A 80 7.61 -20.47 17.16
CA GLU A 80 6.58 -21.04 16.32
C GLU A 80 5.81 -19.95 15.56
N GLU A 81 5.71 -20.06 14.24
CA GLU A 81 4.83 -19.21 13.44
C GLU A 81 3.38 -19.63 13.70
N LYS A 82 2.61 -18.75 14.35
CA LYS A 82 1.21 -19.00 14.67
C LYS A 82 0.27 -18.46 13.61
N TYR A 83 0.57 -17.26 13.10
CA TYR A 83 -0.26 -16.59 12.11
C TYR A 83 0.61 -15.95 11.04
N CYS A 84 0.09 -15.90 9.83
CA CYS A 84 0.65 -15.10 8.76
C CYS A 84 -0.46 -14.45 7.95
N TRP A 85 -0.21 -13.24 7.47
CA TRP A 85 -1.13 -12.53 6.59
C TRP A 85 -0.38 -11.56 5.68
N ALA A 86 -1.07 -11.09 4.65
CA ALA A 86 -0.56 -10.04 3.79
C ALA A 86 -1.41 -8.79 3.89
N THR A 87 -0.76 -7.65 3.72
CA THR A 87 -1.39 -6.34 3.64
C THR A 87 -1.16 -5.73 2.27
N GLN A 88 -1.93 -4.71 1.93
CA GLN A 88 -1.77 -3.99 0.69
C GLN A 88 -1.91 -2.50 0.94
N ASP A 89 -0.91 -1.76 0.50
CA ASP A 89 -0.80 -0.32 0.72
C ASP A 89 -0.87 0.44 -0.60
N CYS A 90 -1.46 1.63 -0.53
CA CYS A 90 -1.56 2.55 -1.64
C CYS A 90 -0.37 3.50 -1.62
N MET A 91 0.49 3.38 -2.62
CA MET A 91 1.72 4.17 -2.77
C MET A 91 1.51 5.30 -3.77
N THR A 92 2.04 6.47 -3.47
CA THR A 92 1.98 7.65 -4.35
C THR A 92 3.20 7.75 -5.27
N LEU A 93 3.18 8.69 -6.21
CA LEU A 93 4.28 8.89 -7.16
C LEU A 93 5.57 9.42 -6.53
N ASP A 94 5.45 10.11 -5.41
CA ASP A 94 6.51 10.89 -4.76
C ASP A 94 6.66 10.59 -3.25
N GLY A 95 5.96 9.58 -2.75
CA GLY A 95 6.01 9.21 -1.34
C GLY A 95 5.21 10.13 -0.41
N ILE A 96 4.50 11.15 -0.93
CA ILE A 96 3.70 12.09 -0.15
C ILE A 96 2.22 11.77 -0.33
N PRO A 97 1.40 11.63 0.73
CA PRO A 97 -0.04 11.41 0.62
C PRO A 97 -0.76 12.50 -0.19
N TYR A 98 -1.90 12.15 -0.78
CA TYR A 98 -2.82 13.10 -1.39
C TYR A 98 -3.91 13.46 -0.38
N ILE A 99 -3.93 14.72 0.07
CA ILE A 99 -4.89 15.22 1.06
C ILE A 99 -5.41 16.58 0.58
N GLY A 100 -6.74 16.72 0.45
CA GLY A 100 -7.35 17.96 0.03
C GLY A 100 -8.51 17.77 -0.95
N PRO A 101 -8.89 18.82 -1.74
CA PRO A 101 -9.95 18.71 -2.72
C PRO A 101 -9.68 17.60 -3.74
N TYR A 102 -10.69 16.78 -4.02
CA TYR A 102 -10.56 15.59 -4.86
C TYR A 102 -10.09 15.90 -6.28
N SER A 103 -10.69 16.92 -6.87
CA SER A 103 -10.31 17.42 -8.19
C SER A 103 -10.81 18.86 -8.38
N ARG A 104 -10.32 19.53 -9.43
CA ARG A 104 -10.81 20.88 -9.77
C ARG A 104 -12.29 20.90 -10.17
N SER A 105 -12.81 19.78 -10.70
CA SER A 105 -14.22 19.65 -11.09
C SER A 105 -15.14 19.23 -9.94
N MET A 106 -14.58 18.88 -8.79
CA MET A 106 -15.30 18.44 -7.59
C MET A 106 -14.66 19.05 -6.34
N PRO A 107 -14.73 20.39 -6.18
CA PRO A 107 -14.05 21.10 -5.10
C PRO A 107 -14.63 20.78 -3.72
N GLU A 108 -15.92 20.44 -3.64
CA GLU A 108 -16.61 20.05 -2.40
C GLU A 108 -16.37 18.61 -1.97
N CYS A 109 -15.68 17.83 -2.79
CA CYS A 109 -15.30 16.46 -2.47
C CYS A 109 -13.84 16.44 -2.04
N TYR A 110 -13.55 15.82 -0.90
CA TYR A 110 -12.20 15.74 -0.36
C TYR A 110 -11.66 14.32 -0.45
N VAL A 111 -10.34 14.21 -0.50
CA VAL A 111 -9.61 12.94 -0.52
C VAL A 111 -8.50 12.95 0.51
N ALA A 112 -8.28 11.79 1.12
CA ALA A 112 -7.09 11.45 1.88
C ALA A 112 -6.67 10.03 1.47
N ALA A 113 -5.58 9.90 0.74
CA ALA A 113 -5.16 8.63 0.14
C ALA A 113 -3.64 8.56 -0.12
N GLY A 114 -3.16 7.34 -0.37
CA GLY A 114 -1.75 7.13 -0.69
C GLY A 114 -0.84 7.30 0.53
N PHE A 115 -1.16 6.63 1.62
CA PHE A 115 -0.47 6.80 2.90
C PHE A 115 0.89 6.09 2.98
N ASN A 116 1.33 5.43 1.91
CA ASN A 116 2.69 4.90 1.76
C ASN A 116 3.16 4.07 2.98
N LYS A 117 2.29 3.19 3.52
CA LYS A 117 2.50 2.36 4.73
C LYS A 117 2.51 3.12 6.07
N TRP A 118 2.33 4.45 6.05
CA TRP A 118 2.28 5.31 7.23
C TRP A 118 0.84 5.74 7.56
N GLY A 119 -0.09 4.77 7.56
CA GLY A 119 -1.53 5.04 7.71
C GLY A 119 -1.88 5.80 8.99
N MET A 120 -1.32 5.41 10.14
CA MET A 120 -1.63 6.04 11.44
C MET A 120 -1.18 7.51 11.46
N THR A 121 0.06 7.79 11.09
CA THR A 121 0.61 9.16 11.04
C THR A 121 -0.09 10.00 9.99
N SER A 122 -0.28 9.45 8.79
CA SER A 122 -0.92 10.16 7.68
C SER A 122 -2.38 10.47 7.96
N SER A 123 -3.10 9.63 8.72
CA SER A 123 -4.47 9.92 9.12
C SER A 123 -4.59 11.12 10.04
N MET A 124 -3.63 11.31 10.96
CA MET A 124 -3.59 12.49 11.83
C MET A 124 -3.33 13.76 11.03
N VAL A 125 -2.36 13.72 10.11
CA VAL A 125 -2.08 14.84 9.19
C VAL A 125 -3.30 15.15 8.33
N SER A 126 -3.97 14.11 7.83
CA SER A 126 -5.19 14.25 7.04
C SER A 126 -6.31 14.94 7.83
N ALA A 127 -6.52 14.52 9.07
CA ALA A 127 -7.52 15.13 9.94
C ALA A 127 -7.25 16.62 10.15
N ALA A 128 -5.99 17.00 10.43
CA ALA A 128 -5.63 18.41 10.61
C ALA A 128 -5.87 19.24 9.34
N ILE A 129 -5.34 18.78 8.19
CA ILE A 129 -5.47 19.53 6.92
C ILE A 129 -6.93 19.62 6.48
N LEU A 130 -7.70 18.53 6.53
CA LEU A 130 -9.09 18.52 6.09
C LEU A 130 -9.97 19.37 7.01
N THR A 131 -9.70 19.36 8.32
CA THR A 131 -10.41 20.22 9.28
C THR A 131 -10.18 21.71 8.96
N ASP A 132 -8.92 22.10 8.73
CA ASP A 132 -8.62 23.49 8.38
C ASP A 132 -9.26 23.91 7.06
N LEU A 133 -9.24 23.04 6.04
CA LEU A 133 -9.90 23.30 4.76
C LEU A 133 -11.42 23.46 4.91
N LEU A 134 -12.08 22.64 5.73
CA LEU A 134 -13.52 22.71 5.99
C LEU A 134 -13.92 23.96 6.80
N LEU A 135 -13.02 24.45 7.65
CA LEU A 135 -13.22 25.65 8.45
C LEU A 135 -12.66 26.91 7.78
N GLU A 136 -12.27 26.82 6.51
CA GLU A 136 -11.68 27.91 5.71
C GLU A 136 -10.47 28.57 6.40
N ARG A 137 -9.65 27.76 7.10
CA ARG A 137 -8.43 28.19 7.76
C ARG A 137 -7.22 27.93 6.88
N GLU A 138 -6.25 28.83 6.93
CA GLU A 138 -4.96 28.60 6.28
C GLU A 138 -4.19 27.47 6.98
N ASN A 139 -3.68 26.52 6.18
CA ASN A 139 -2.80 25.46 6.66
C ASN A 139 -1.52 25.45 5.81
N PRO A 140 -0.34 25.71 6.40
CA PRO A 140 0.91 25.85 5.66
C PRO A 140 1.37 24.53 4.98
N PHE A 141 0.86 23.40 5.42
CA PHE A 141 1.19 22.10 4.85
C PHE A 141 0.25 21.69 3.70
N ALA A 142 -0.94 22.28 3.60
CA ALA A 142 -1.92 21.91 2.58
C ALA A 142 -1.37 21.91 1.14
N PRO A 143 -0.52 22.84 0.70
CA PRO A 143 0.06 22.85 -0.65
C PRO A 143 0.94 21.62 -0.92
N VAL A 144 1.68 21.12 0.07
CA VAL A 144 2.57 19.95 -0.05
C VAL A 144 1.76 18.69 -0.32
N PHE A 145 0.62 18.53 0.35
CA PHE A 145 -0.25 17.36 0.24
C PHE A 145 -1.31 17.48 -0.84
N HIS A 146 -1.41 18.64 -1.51
CA HIS A 146 -2.49 18.93 -2.44
C HIS A 146 -2.59 17.89 -3.57
N PRO A 147 -3.79 17.32 -3.85
CA PRO A 147 -3.96 16.26 -4.85
C PRO A 147 -3.64 16.68 -6.30
N SER A 148 -3.69 17.97 -6.61
CA SER A 148 -3.35 18.51 -7.94
C SER A 148 -1.90 18.99 -8.08
N ARG A 149 -1.02 18.66 -7.12
CA ARG A 149 0.41 18.97 -7.25
C ARG A 149 1.03 18.28 -8.46
N ASN A 150 2.21 18.73 -8.88
CA ASN A 150 2.87 18.23 -10.08
C ASN A 150 3.01 16.70 -10.07
N MET A 151 2.45 16.07 -11.11
CA MET A 151 2.43 14.60 -11.29
C MET A 151 3.56 14.09 -12.18
N ILE A 152 4.34 14.97 -12.83
CA ILE A 152 5.40 14.54 -13.75
C ILE A 152 6.57 13.98 -12.92
N LYS A 153 6.50 12.72 -12.61
CA LYS A 153 7.49 11.93 -11.88
C LYS A 153 7.81 10.66 -12.67
N PRO A 154 9.02 10.09 -12.56
CA PRO A 154 9.36 8.84 -13.24
C PRO A 154 8.36 7.71 -12.99
N GLN A 155 7.84 7.62 -11.77
CA GLN A 155 6.84 6.63 -11.39
C GLN A 155 5.52 6.74 -12.17
N LEU A 156 5.15 7.93 -12.66
CA LEU A 156 3.97 8.10 -13.52
C LEU A 156 4.09 7.30 -14.83
N PHE A 157 5.26 7.34 -15.45
CA PHE A 157 5.52 6.60 -16.69
C PHE A 157 5.50 5.09 -16.45
N ILE A 158 6.06 4.64 -15.32
CA ILE A 158 6.01 3.23 -14.91
C ILE A 158 4.55 2.80 -14.68
N ASN A 159 3.77 3.59 -13.96
CA ASN A 159 2.36 3.28 -13.71
C ASN A 159 1.53 3.25 -15.01
N SER A 160 1.77 4.19 -15.91
CA SER A 160 1.09 4.25 -17.21
C SER A 160 1.43 3.04 -18.07
N PHE A 161 2.70 2.67 -18.15
CA PHE A 161 3.14 1.48 -18.88
C PHE A 161 2.53 0.20 -18.31
N GLU A 162 2.54 0.04 -16.98
CA GLU A 162 1.93 -1.12 -16.32
C GLU A 162 0.40 -1.16 -16.55
N ALA A 163 -0.28 -0.03 -16.49
CA ALA A 163 -1.71 0.04 -16.75
C ALA A 163 -2.04 -0.41 -18.19
N VAL A 164 -1.34 0.15 -19.20
CA VAL A 164 -1.52 -0.21 -20.60
C VAL A 164 -1.17 -1.68 -20.84
N SER A 165 -0.03 -2.15 -20.33
CA SER A 165 0.38 -3.54 -20.44
C SER A 165 -0.65 -4.50 -19.87
N ASN A 166 -1.21 -4.22 -18.70
CA ASN A 166 -2.23 -5.08 -18.08
C ASN A 166 -3.60 -5.00 -18.77
N LEU A 167 -3.94 -3.89 -19.43
CA LEU A 167 -5.13 -3.79 -20.27
C LEU A 167 -5.00 -4.61 -21.56
N LEU A 168 -3.82 -4.61 -22.17
CA LEU A 168 -3.54 -5.32 -23.43
C LEU A 168 -3.23 -6.80 -23.20
N THR A 169 -2.85 -7.22 -22.00
CA THR A 169 -2.56 -8.62 -21.70
C THR A 169 -3.79 -9.50 -21.92
N LEU A 170 -3.67 -10.54 -22.73
CA LEU A 170 -4.70 -11.54 -22.89
C LEU A 170 -4.84 -12.36 -21.61
N SER A 171 -6.02 -12.32 -21.01
CA SER A 171 -6.37 -13.08 -19.82
C SER A 171 -7.85 -13.41 -19.83
N ALA A 172 -8.20 -14.63 -19.45
CA ALA A 172 -9.60 -15.04 -19.29
C ALA A 172 -10.26 -14.35 -18.08
N LYS A 173 -9.48 -13.99 -17.06
CA LYS A 173 -9.99 -13.31 -15.86
C LYS A 173 -9.60 -11.83 -15.87
N ARG A 174 -10.64 -10.99 -15.85
CA ARG A 174 -10.48 -9.53 -15.91
C ARG A 174 -11.16 -8.85 -14.72
N CYS A 175 -10.53 -7.78 -14.26
CA CYS A 175 -11.07 -6.96 -13.18
C CYS A 175 -12.34 -6.23 -13.67
N PRO A 176 -13.48 -6.35 -12.99
CA PRO A 176 -14.73 -5.70 -13.37
C PRO A 176 -14.67 -4.17 -13.32
N HIS A 177 -13.70 -3.59 -12.62
CA HIS A 177 -13.55 -2.15 -12.49
C HIS A 177 -13.17 -1.47 -13.82
N MET A 178 -12.05 -1.89 -14.45
CA MET A 178 -11.53 -1.27 -15.67
C MET A 178 -10.98 -2.30 -16.68
N GLY A 179 -11.31 -3.57 -16.55
CA GLY A 179 -10.91 -4.61 -17.48
C GLY A 179 -9.43 -5.02 -17.45
N CYS A 180 -8.66 -4.62 -16.42
CA CYS A 180 -7.26 -5.04 -16.27
C CYS A 180 -7.17 -6.57 -16.11
N ALA A 181 -6.17 -7.20 -16.73
CA ALA A 181 -5.88 -8.61 -16.55
C ALA A 181 -5.53 -8.92 -15.10
N LEU A 182 -6.20 -9.89 -14.50
CA LEU A 182 -5.92 -10.36 -13.15
C LEU A 182 -4.69 -11.27 -13.14
N ARG A 183 -3.95 -11.25 -12.04
CA ARG A 183 -2.79 -12.09 -11.79
C ARG A 183 -3.07 -13.06 -10.64
N TRP A 184 -2.79 -14.33 -10.86
CA TRP A 184 -2.95 -15.33 -9.81
C TRP A 184 -1.85 -15.22 -8.75
N ASN A 185 -2.24 -15.04 -7.51
CA ASN A 185 -1.36 -15.05 -6.35
C ASN A 185 -1.39 -16.46 -5.73
N LYS A 186 -0.31 -17.21 -5.93
CA LYS A 186 -0.20 -18.59 -5.43
C LYS A 186 -0.13 -18.67 -3.91
N ALA A 187 0.43 -17.65 -3.25
CA ALA A 187 0.63 -17.65 -1.81
C ALA A 187 -0.67 -17.43 -1.05
N GLU A 188 -1.55 -16.57 -1.58
CA GLU A 188 -2.80 -16.20 -0.93
C GLU A 188 -4.04 -16.84 -1.61
N HIS A 189 -3.83 -17.64 -2.65
CA HIS A 189 -4.88 -18.27 -3.44
C HIS A 189 -5.96 -17.30 -3.96
N SER A 190 -5.53 -16.11 -4.40
CA SER A 190 -6.39 -15.03 -4.86
C SER A 190 -6.02 -14.55 -6.27
N TRP A 191 -6.99 -13.93 -6.96
CA TRP A 191 -6.75 -13.19 -8.18
C TRP A 191 -6.57 -11.71 -7.84
N ASP A 192 -5.39 -11.17 -8.11
CA ASP A 192 -5.04 -9.80 -7.77
C ASP A 192 -5.03 -8.92 -9.02
N CYS A 193 -5.64 -7.73 -8.91
CA CYS A 193 -5.57 -6.71 -9.95
C CYS A 193 -4.31 -5.85 -9.76
N PRO A 194 -3.33 -5.89 -10.70
CA PRO A 194 -2.10 -5.13 -10.55
C PRO A 194 -2.29 -3.61 -10.72
N CYS A 195 -3.43 -3.18 -11.27
CA CYS A 195 -3.69 -1.76 -11.50
C CYS A 195 -4.12 -1.04 -10.21
N HIS A 196 -5.12 -1.57 -9.49
CA HIS A 196 -5.70 -0.90 -8.32
C HIS A 196 -5.82 -1.82 -7.10
N GLY A 197 -5.27 -3.04 -7.17
CA GLY A 197 -5.19 -3.95 -6.04
C GLY A 197 -6.48 -4.65 -5.63
N SER A 198 -7.54 -4.61 -6.45
CA SER A 198 -8.74 -5.42 -6.18
C SER A 198 -8.37 -6.90 -6.11
N ARG A 199 -8.92 -7.59 -5.11
CA ARG A 199 -8.68 -9.02 -4.87
C ARG A 199 -9.98 -9.79 -5.03
N PHE A 200 -9.87 -10.96 -5.61
CA PHE A 200 -10.99 -11.84 -5.88
C PHE A 200 -10.63 -13.25 -5.47
N ASP A 201 -11.61 -13.96 -4.95
CA ASP A 201 -11.47 -15.37 -4.63
C ASP A 201 -11.26 -16.24 -5.86
N ARG A 202 -10.93 -17.49 -5.62
CA ARG A 202 -10.67 -18.47 -6.68
C ARG A 202 -11.90 -18.74 -7.56
N PHE A 203 -13.09 -18.59 -7.00
CA PHE A 203 -14.39 -18.93 -7.61
C PHE A 203 -15.09 -17.72 -8.20
#